data_f9edd6146f2438f78b80eb437092e536
#
_entry.id   f9edd6146f2438f78b80eb437092e536
#
_cell.length_a   1.000
_cell.length_b   1.000
_cell.length_c   1.000
_cell.angle_alpha   90.00
_cell.angle_beta   90.00
_cell.angle_gamma   90.00
#
_symmetry.space_group_name_H-M   'P 1'
#
loop_
_entity.id
_entity.type
_entity.pdbx_description
1 polymer ?
#
loop_
_entity_poly.entity_id
_entity_poly.type
_entity_poly.pdbx_seq_one_letter_code
_entity_poly.pdbx_strand_id
1 'polypeptide(L)'
;MHILNTDGKYRWHILYHYNRFAHLYDLGEFIRRSTRDKAMLLSGWRPGERVLDLCTGTGTLAHTFASQGADVVGVDIARGMLKRASRKGKGLNTAWLEMDATRLAFADDSFEVSVLSLALHHMPVMIQSWVLEEIRRVTSRCVLIIEPDIPVNSRWIPIWTFVANVIDESEYMHEWVRQDFPGTCLEAGLNVMSIHGTTFGLHRILICDPNQVEA
;
A
#
# COMPACT_ATOMS: atom_id res chain seq x y z
N MET A 1 26.92 9.46 -0.48
CA MET A 1 27.15 8.93 -1.83
C MET A 1 26.65 7.49 -2.02
N HIS A 2 26.56 6.65 -0.97
CA HIS A 2 26.00 5.30 -1.04
C HIS A 2 24.46 5.25 -1.19
N ILE A 3 23.74 6.22 -0.64
CA ILE A 3 22.27 6.30 -0.60
C ILE A 3 21.68 6.44 -2.01
N LEU A 4 22.26 7.27 -2.87
CA LEU A 4 21.79 7.48 -4.25
C LEU A 4 21.91 6.23 -5.15
N ASN A 5 22.83 5.32 -4.83
CA ASN A 5 23.04 4.11 -5.62
C ASN A 5 22.02 3.01 -5.28
N THR A 6 21.59 2.93 -4.03
CA THR A 6 20.56 1.98 -3.54
C THR A 6 19.18 2.37 -4.07
N ASP A 7 18.84 3.67 -4.04
CA ASP A 7 17.58 4.21 -4.57
C ASP A 7 17.45 3.98 -6.08
N GLY A 8 18.50 4.25 -6.87
CA GLY A 8 18.49 4.01 -8.31
C GLY A 8 18.31 2.54 -8.70
N LYS A 9 18.99 1.62 -7.99
CA LYS A 9 18.86 0.18 -8.22
C LYS A 9 17.49 -0.34 -7.86
N TYR A 10 16.95 0.08 -6.69
CA TYR A 10 15.61 -0.24 -6.22
C TYR A 10 14.55 0.22 -7.21
N ARG A 11 14.57 1.51 -7.62
CA ARG A 11 13.62 2.08 -8.58
C ARG A 11 13.63 1.36 -9.92
N TRP A 12 14.83 1.01 -10.44
CA TRP A 12 14.96 0.27 -11.68
C TRP A 12 14.33 -1.12 -11.57
N HIS A 13 14.59 -1.84 -10.47
CA HIS A 13 14.03 -3.17 -10.21
C HIS A 13 12.49 -3.12 -10.18
N ILE A 14 11.92 -2.21 -9.40
CA ILE A 14 10.46 -1.99 -9.31
C ILE A 14 9.86 -1.70 -10.68
N LEU A 15 10.42 -0.73 -11.43
CA LEU A 15 9.88 -0.36 -12.74
C LEU A 15 9.96 -1.50 -13.75
N TYR A 16 11.08 -2.25 -13.77
CA TYR A 16 11.24 -3.37 -14.67
C TYR A 16 10.27 -4.50 -14.36
N HIS A 17 10.20 -4.92 -13.10
CA HIS A 17 9.41 -6.05 -12.64
C HIS A 17 7.90 -5.79 -12.84
N TYR A 18 7.39 -4.70 -12.26
CA TYR A 18 5.96 -4.42 -12.28
C TYR A 18 5.42 -4.02 -13.65
N ASN A 19 6.20 -3.35 -14.50
CA ASN A 19 5.77 -3.09 -15.88
C ASN A 19 5.66 -4.37 -16.71
N ARG A 20 6.55 -5.35 -16.48
CA ARG A 20 6.58 -6.61 -17.25
C ARG A 20 5.49 -7.59 -16.81
N PHE A 21 5.25 -7.70 -15.51
CA PHE A 21 4.38 -8.73 -14.92
C PHE A 21 2.98 -8.23 -14.53
N ALA A 22 2.62 -7.00 -14.86
CA ALA A 22 1.32 -6.41 -14.54
C ALA A 22 0.12 -7.31 -14.90
N HIS A 23 0.23 -8.12 -15.97
CA HIS A 23 -0.84 -9.00 -16.43
C HIS A 23 -1.06 -10.25 -15.55
N LEU A 24 -0.07 -10.66 -14.76
CA LEU A 24 -0.16 -11.81 -13.85
C LEU A 24 -0.66 -11.41 -12.45
N TYR A 25 -0.60 -10.11 -12.14
CA TYR A 25 -0.89 -9.61 -10.79
C TYR A 25 -2.33 -9.85 -10.35
N ASP A 26 -3.25 -9.96 -11.29
CA ASP A 26 -4.67 -10.18 -11.02
C ASP A 26 -5.04 -11.66 -10.72
N LEU A 27 -4.14 -12.63 -10.86
CA LEU A 27 -4.46 -14.05 -10.62
C LEU A 27 -4.87 -14.35 -9.17
N GLY A 28 -4.37 -13.59 -8.20
CA GLY A 28 -4.69 -13.73 -6.77
C GLY A 28 -5.87 -12.88 -6.28
N GLU A 29 -6.56 -12.20 -7.17
CA GLU A 29 -7.61 -11.23 -6.86
C GLU A 29 -8.78 -11.78 -6.04
N PHE A 30 -9.19 -13.01 -6.33
CA PHE A 30 -10.32 -13.63 -5.63
C PHE A 30 -10.06 -13.82 -4.14
N ILE A 31 -8.83 -14.20 -3.77
CA ILE A 31 -8.43 -14.41 -2.36
C ILE A 31 -8.39 -13.07 -1.60
N ARG A 32 -8.05 -11.99 -2.29
CA ARG A 32 -7.90 -10.65 -1.71
C ARG A 32 -9.20 -9.84 -1.64
N ARG A 33 -10.30 -10.33 -2.24
CA ARG A 33 -11.57 -9.61 -2.25
C ARG A 33 -12.10 -9.34 -0.84
N SER A 34 -12.12 -10.34 0.03
CA SER A 34 -12.58 -10.17 1.43
C SER A 34 -11.71 -9.16 2.21
N THR A 35 -10.41 -9.10 1.92
CA THR A 35 -9.49 -8.12 2.52
C THR A 35 -9.85 -6.70 2.08
N ARG A 36 -10.14 -6.48 0.79
CA ARG A 36 -10.51 -5.16 0.25
C ARG A 36 -11.86 -4.68 0.79
N ASP A 37 -12.86 -5.57 0.80
CA ASP A 37 -14.19 -5.24 1.33
C ASP A 37 -14.09 -4.87 2.82
N LYS A 38 -13.27 -5.60 3.59
CA LYS A 38 -12.98 -5.30 4.98
C LYS A 38 -12.24 -3.97 5.14
N ALA A 39 -11.22 -3.70 4.31
CA ALA A 39 -10.46 -2.45 4.35
C ALA A 39 -11.37 -1.25 4.07
N MET A 40 -12.21 -1.33 3.05
CA MET A 40 -13.18 -0.28 2.76
C MET A 40 -14.13 -0.03 3.94
N LEU A 41 -14.66 -1.08 4.56
CA LEU A 41 -15.53 -0.94 5.73
C LEU A 41 -14.78 -0.28 6.91
N LEU A 42 -13.56 -0.72 7.19
CA LEU A 42 -12.75 -0.22 8.31
C LEU A 42 -12.26 1.22 8.09
N SER A 43 -12.15 1.68 6.84
CA SER A 43 -11.77 3.07 6.53
C SER A 43 -12.78 4.11 7.07
N GLY A 44 -14.01 3.68 7.30
CA GLY A 44 -15.10 4.59 7.62
C GLY A 44 -15.31 5.66 6.55
N TRP A 45 -14.95 5.36 5.28
CA TRP A 45 -15.15 6.26 4.15
C TRP A 45 -16.64 6.67 4.05
N ARG A 46 -16.86 7.91 3.70
CA ARG A 46 -18.20 8.52 3.58
C ARG A 46 -18.40 9.08 2.19
N PRO A 47 -19.64 9.09 1.67
CA PRO A 47 -19.95 9.73 0.40
C PRO A 47 -19.50 11.21 0.38
N GLY A 48 -18.79 11.59 -0.69
CA GLY A 48 -18.22 12.93 -0.85
C GLY A 48 -16.75 13.05 -0.40
N GLU A 49 -16.21 12.10 0.34
CA GLU A 49 -14.78 12.06 0.69
C GLU A 49 -13.95 11.55 -0.48
N ARG A 50 -12.76 12.14 -0.64
CA ARG A 50 -11.76 11.75 -1.65
C ARG A 50 -10.85 10.66 -1.09
N VAL A 51 -10.49 9.71 -1.94
CA VAL A 51 -9.64 8.58 -1.57
C VAL A 51 -8.36 8.57 -2.40
N LEU A 52 -7.21 8.49 -1.74
CA LEU A 52 -5.93 8.18 -2.38
C LEU A 52 -5.65 6.68 -2.26
N ASP A 53 -5.38 6.00 -3.38
CA ASP A 53 -4.82 4.64 -3.40
C ASP A 53 -3.35 4.75 -3.82
N LEU A 54 -2.44 4.72 -2.85
CA LEU A 54 -1.00 4.90 -3.05
C LEU A 54 -0.33 3.54 -3.33
N CYS A 55 0.55 3.49 -4.34
CA CYS A 55 1.08 2.25 -4.91
C CYS A 55 -0.05 1.34 -5.41
N THR A 56 -0.98 1.93 -6.14
CA THR A 56 -2.29 1.34 -6.51
C THR A 56 -2.19 0.08 -7.37
N GLY A 57 -1.04 -0.18 -8.00
CA GLY A 57 -0.84 -1.32 -8.90
C GLY A 57 -1.88 -1.36 -10.03
N THR A 58 -2.60 -2.47 -10.15
CA THR A 58 -3.68 -2.62 -11.15
C THR A 58 -5.01 -2.00 -10.73
N GLY A 59 -5.02 -1.18 -9.66
CA GLY A 59 -6.16 -0.36 -9.25
C GLY A 59 -7.30 -1.10 -8.57
N THR A 60 -7.09 -2.31 -8.06
CA THR A 60 -8.20 -3.14 -7.60
C THR A 60 -8.86 -2.60 -6.34
N LEU A 61 -8.06 -2.06 -5.39
CA LEU A 61 -8.60 -1.43 -4.19
C LEU A 61 -9.27 -0.09 -4.54
N ALA A 62 -8.64 0.74 -5.39
CA ALA A 62 -9.24 1.95 -5.94
C ALA A 62 -10.61 1.69 -6.57
N HIS A 63 -10.73 0.62 -7.38
CA HIS A 63 -12.02 0.27 -8.01
C HIS A 63 -13.07 -0.15 -6.99
N THR A 64 -12.66 -0.77 -5.87
CA THR A 64 -13.59 -1.11 -4.78
C THR A 64 -14.23 0.15 -4.20
N PHE A 65 -13.45 1.18 -3.88
CA PHE A 65 -13.97 2.47 -3.40
C PHE A 65 -14.79 3.20 -4.47
N ALA A 66 -14.26 3.29 -5.69
CA ALA A 66 -14.95 4.00 -6.79
C ALA A 66 -16.28 3.36 -7.17
N SER A 67 -16.43 2.03 -7.07
CA SER A 67 -17.69 1.33 -7.32
C SER A 67 -18.78 1.67 -6.28
N GLN A 68 -18.41 2.19 -5.12
CA GLN A 68 -19.31 2.68 -4.09
C GLN A 68 -19.54 4.19 -4.18
N GLY A 69 -18.98 4.86 -5.20
CA GLY A 69 -19.17 6.28 -5.46
C GLY A 69 -18.10 7.22 -4.92
N ALA A 70 -16.95 6.68 -4.47
CA ALA A 70 -15.82 7.51 -4.07
C ALA A 70 -15.17 8.23 -5.28
N ASP A 71 -14.61 9.43 -5.04
CA ASP A 71 -13.67 10.10 -5.92
C ASP A 71 -12.26 9.61 -5.61
N VAL A 72 -11.70 8.76 -6.47
CA VAL A 72 -10.47 8.03 -6.17
C VAL A 72 -9.32 8.49 -7.07
N VAL A 73 -8.20 8.80 -6.45
CA VAL A 73 -6.91 9.01 -7.13
C VAL A 73 -6.00 7.82 -6.87
N GLY A 74 -5.66 7.07 -7.90
CA GLY A 74 -4.67 5.99 -7.84
C GLY A 74 -3.30 6.48 -8.30
N VAL A 75 -2.28 6.28 -7.47
CA VAL A 75 -0.89 6.67 -7.73
C VAL A 75 -0.01 5.44 -7.78
N ASP A 76 0.85 5.36 -8.81
CA ASP A 76 1.87 4.31 -8.92
C ASP A 76 3.06 4.84 -9.74
N ILE A 77 4.25 4.33 -9.49
CA ILE A 77 5.44 4.65 -10.28
C ILE A 77 5.49 3.84 -11.58
N ALA A 78 4.81 2.68 -11.62
CA ALA A 78 4.82 1.77 -12.76
C ALA A 78 3.67 2.08 -13.74
N ARG A 79 4.00 2.77 -14.81
CA ARG A 79 3.02 3.15 -15.87
C ARG A 79 2.25 1.97 -16.46
N GLY A 80 2.86 0.78 -16.52
CA GLY A 80 2.21 -0.45 -16.98
C GLY A 80 1.04 -0.86 -16.10
N MET A 81 1.20 -0.70 -14.76
CA MET A 81 0.15 -0.92 -13.76
C MET A 81 -1.00 0.05 -13.96
N LEU A 82 -0.72 1.36 -14.06
CA LEU A 82 -1.74 2.40 -14.25
C LEU A 82 -2.54 2.23 -15.55
N LYS A 83 -1.88 1.82 -16.65
CA LYS A 83 -2.58 1.49 -17.90
C LYS A 83 -3.58 0.35 -17.72
N ARG A 84 -3.23 -0.65 -16.91
CA ARG A 84 -4.12 -1.77 -16.60
C ARG A 84 -5.26 -1.34 -15.68
N ALA A 85 -4.96 -0.57 -14.63
CA ALA A 85 -5.94 0.02 -13.72
C ALA A 85 -7.00 0.81 -14.49
N SER A 86 -6.58 1.73 -15.36
CA SER A 86 -7.48 2.55 -16.18
C SER A 86 -8.39 1.72 -17.10
N ARG A 87 -7.89 0.61 -17.66
CA ARG A 87 -8.70 -0.26 -18.51
C ARG A 87 -9.75 -1.05 -17.72
N LYS A 88 -9.39 -1.53 -16.52
CA LYS A 88 -10.30 -2.27 -15.64
C LYS A 88 -11.40 -1.38 -15.06
N GLY A 89 -11.06 -0.16 -14.68
CA GLY A 89 -11.96 0.80 -14.04
C GLY A 89 -12.71 1.71 -15.01
N LYS A 90 -12.87 1.32 -16.28
CA LYS A 90 -13.56 2.15 -17.27
C LYS A 90 -14.99 2.49 -16.83
N GLY A 91 -15.28 3.77 -16.72
CA GLY A 91 -16.59 4.29 -16.28
C GLY A 91 -16.70 4.54 -14.78
N LEU A 92 -15.69 4.22 -13.99
CA LEU A 92 -15.59 4.61 -12.57
C LEU A 92 -15.00 6.02 -12.43
N ASN A 93 -15.33 6.71 -11.34
CA ASN A 93 -14.75 8.01 -10.99
C ASN A 93 -13.34 7.81 -10.42
N THR A 94 -12.36 7.64 -11.30
CA THR A 94 -10.97 7.37 -10.95
C THR A 94 -10.00 8.19 -11.78
N ALA A 95 -9.00 8.79 -11.14
CA ALA A 95 -7.83 9.38 -11.79
C ALA A 95 -6.60 8.52 -11.54
N TRP A 96 -5.72 8.38 -12.54
CA TRP A 96 -4.51 7.57 -12.48
C TRP A 96 -3.29 8.44 -12.76
N LEU A 97 -2.40 8.56 -11.78
CA LEU A 97 -1.27 9.47 -11.83
C LEU A 97 0.06 8.71 -11.61
N GLU A 98 1.00 8.92 -12.52
CA GLU A 98 2.35 8.38 -12.40
C GLU A 98 3.18 9.29 -11.49
N MET A 99 3.44 8.85 -10.26
CA MET A 99 4.22 9.58 -9.26
C MET A 99 5.08 8.64 -8.43
N ASP A 100 6.11 9.21 -7.83
CA ASP A 100 6.90 8.58 -6.79
C ASP A 100 6.20 8.75 -5.43
N ALA A 101 5.96 7.64 -4.74
CA ALA A 101 5.29 7.61 -3.44
C ALA A 101 6.08 8.35 -2.33
N THR A 102 7.39 8.55 -2.51
CA THR A 102 8.25 9.30 -1.57
C THR A 102 8.15 10.81 -1.74
N ARG A 103 7.41 11.28 -2.78
CA ARG A 103 7.27 12.72 -3.07
C ARG A 103 6.01 12.97 -3.89
N LEU A 104 4.89 13.17 -3.21
CA LEU A 104 3.59 13.37 -3.83
C LEU A 104 3.35 14.84 -4.19
N ALA A 105 2.89 15.09 -5.41
CA ALA A 105 2.57 16.43 -5.90
C ALA A 105 1.15 16.89 -5.47
N PHE A 106 0.76 16.59 -4.23
CA PHE A 106 -0.48 17.02 -3.61
C PHE A 106 -0.18 17.96 -2.45
N ALA A 107 -1.11 18.88 -2.16
CA ALA A 107 -1.07 19.69 -0.95
C ALA A 107 -1.34 18.82 0.29
N ASP A 108 -0.97 19.32 1.46
CA ASP A 108 -1.31 18.70 2.73
C ASP A 108 -2.85 18.53 2.82
N ASP A 109 -3.30 17.48 3.50
CA ASP A 109 -4.72 17.20 3.76
C ASP A 109 -5.61 17.14 2.49
N SER A 110 -5.04 16.73 1.34
CA SER A 110 -5.76 16.66 0.06
C SER A 110 -6.78 15.52 -0.02
N PHE A 111 -6.70 14.54 0.87
CA PHE A 111 -7.55 13.36 0.89
C PHE A 111 -8.06 13.07 2.30
N GLU A 112 -9.34 12.72 2.45
CA GLU A 112 -9.88 12.30 3.73
C GLU A 112 -9.44 10.89 4.11
N VAL A 113 -9.28 10.02 3.12
CA VAL A 113 -8.83 8.64 3.30
C VAL A 113 -7.70 8.33 2.34
N SER A 114 -6.63 7.74 2.84
CA SER A 114 -5.59 7.16 1.99
C SER A 114 -5.40 5.69 2.30
N VAL A 115 -5.16 4.90 1.27
CA VAL A 115 -4.88 3.47 1.40
C VAL A 115 -3.56 3.14 0.74
N LEU A 116 -2.82 2.21 1.36
CA LEU A 116 -1.58 1.65 0.85
C LEU A 116 -1.64 0.15 1.06
N SER A 117 -1.53 -0.62 -0.02
CA SER A 117 -1.76 -2.06 0.04
C SER A 117 -0.65 -2.86 -0.62
N LEU A 118 -0.02 -3.75 0.16
CA LEU A 118 0.97 -4.73 -0.31
C LEU A 118 2.12 -4.09 -1.09
N ALA A 119 2.69 -3.02 -0.54
CA ALA A 119 3.76 -2.26 -1.20
C ALA A 119 5.00 -2.07 -0.33
N LEU A 120 4.83 -1.81 0.98
CA LEU A 120 5.95 -1.42 1.86
C LEU A 120 6.95 -2.56 2.07
N HIS A 121 6.49 -3.81 2.14
CA HIS A 121 7.37 -4.98 2.30
C HIS A 121 8.31 -5.22 1.10
N HIS A 122 8.10 -4.52 -0.02
CA HIS A 122 9.01 -4.47 -1.16
C HIS A 122 10.05 -3.35 -1.07
N MET A 123 9.98 -2.50 -0.04
CA MET A 123 10.78 -1.29 0.08
C MET A 123 11.84 -1.40 1.18
N PRO A 124 13.05 -0.83 0.99
CA PRO A 124 13.97 -0.60 2.10
C PRO A 124 13.32 0.24 3.19
N VAL A 125 13.67 0.00 4.47
CA VAL A 125 13.06 0.70 5.62
C VAL A 125 13.09 2.23 5.47
N MET A 126 14.18 2.79 4.96
CA MET A 126 14.29 4.23 4.74
C MET A 126 13.27 4.76 3.71
N ILE A 127 13.00 4.00 2.65
CA ILE A 127 11.99 4.36 1.65
C ILE A 127 10.59 4.23 2.26
N GLN A 128 10.35 3.21 3.08
CA GLN A 128 9.09 3.06 3.82
C GLN A 128 8.78 4.30 4.64
N SER A 129 9.76 4.82 5.42
CA SER A 129 9.58 6.02 6.25
C SER A 129 9.15 7.23 5.40
N TRP A 130 9.82 7.50 4.28
CA TRP A 130 9.46 8.61 3.39
C TRP A 130 8.06 8.45 2.79
N VAL A 131 7.67 7.23 2.41
CA VAL A 131 6.31 6.95 1.90
C VAL A 131 5.26 7.14 2.99
N LEU A 132 5.56 6.72 4.23
CA LEU A 132 4.66 6.91 5.37
C LEU A 132 4.52 8.38 5.76
N GLU A 133 5.59 9.16 5.71
CA GLU A 133 5.55 10.62 5.92
C GLU A 133 4.70 11.32 4.86
N GLU A 134 4.86 10.95 3.59
CA GLU A 134 4.10 11.56 2.50
C GLU A 134 2.61 11.18 2.54
N ILE A 135 2.27 9.90 2.76
CA ILE A 135 0.86 9.51 2.88
C ILE A 135 0.19 10.17 4.09
N ARG A 136 0.92 10.33 5.22
CA ARG A 136 0.46 11.10 6.37
C ARG A 136 0.19 12.55 6.01
N ARG A 137 1.15 13.21 5.34
CA ARG A 137 1.05 14.64 4.98
C ARG A 137 -0.17 14.95 4.13
N VAL A 138 -0.49 14.08 3.18
CA VAL A 138 -1.59 14.34 2.23
C VAL A 138 -2.96 13.86 2.73
N THR A 139 -3.01 13.22 3.91
CA THR A 139 -4.25 12.62 4.46
C THR A 139 -4.72 13.36 5.69
N SER A 140 -5.98 13.76 5.70
CA SER A 140 -6.59 14.54 6.79
C SER A 140 -7.26 13.69 7.89
N ARG A 141 -7.67 12.42 7.61
CA ARG A 141 -8.51 11.69 8.57
C ARG A 141 -8.10 10.24 8.83
N CYS A 142 -7.86 9.45 7.82
CA CYS A 142 -7.63 8.02 8.00
C CYS A 142 -6.64 7.47 6.97
N VAL A 143 -5.58 6.82 7.45
CA VAL A 143 -4.66 6.05 6.63
C VAL A 143 -4.86 4.57 6.90
N LEU A 144 -5.13 3.78 5.85
CA LEU A 144 -5.16 2.32 5.94
C LEU A 144 -3.91 1.74 5.30
N ILE A 145 -3.27 0.83 6.02
CA ILE A 145 -2.12 0.10 5.51
C ILE A 145 -2.45 -1.39 5.56
N ILE A 146 -2.35 -2.05 4.41
CA ILE A 146 -2.60 -3.49 4.27
C ILE A 146 -1.30 -4.15 3.90
N GLU A 147 -0.79 -5.02 4.78
CA GLU A 147 0.50 -5.67 4.57
C GLU A 147 0.48 -7.14 5.00
N PRO A 148 1.44 -7.97 4.55
CA PRO A 148 1.51 -9.36 4.97
C PRO A 148 1.57 -9.49 6.50
N ASP A 149 0.77 -10.42 7.04
CA ASP A 149 0.75 -10.77 8.45
C ASP A 149 1.51 -12.08 8.64
N ILE A 150 2.80 -11.98 8.96
CA ILE A 150 3.64 -13.15 9.16
C ILE A 150 3.77 -13.38 10.68
N PRO A 151 3.26 -14.50 11.21
CA PRO A 151 3.33 -14.78 12.63
C PRO A 151 4.78 -14.92 13.10
N VAL A 152 5.26 -13.99 13.92
CA VAL A 152 6.67 -13.87 14.37
C VAL A 152 7.16 -15.14 15.10
N ASN A 153 6.27 -15.91 15.72
CA ASN A 153 6.59 -17.13 16.48
C ASN A 153 6.22 -18.43 15.75
N SER A 154 5.97 -18.37 14.45
CA SER A 154 5.58 -19.56 13.70
C SER A 154 6.80 -20.39 13.30
N ARG A 155 6.79 -21.70 13.66
CA ARG A 155 7.71 -22.69 13.07
C ARG A 155 7.58 -22.80 11.54
N TRP A 156 6.57 -22.14 10.97
CA TRP A 156 6.30 -22.08 9.54
C TRP A 156 6.97 -20.88 8.86
N ILE A 157 7.65 -19.99 9.61
CA ILE A 157 8.38 -18.84 9.03
C ILE A 157 9.28 -19.25 7.86
N PRO A 158 10.10 -20.34 7.93
CA PRO A 158 10.93 -20.71 6.80
C PRO A 158 10.13 -21.07 5.55
N ILE A 159 8.98 -21.73 5.72
CA ILE A 159 8.10 -22.09 4.60
C ILE A 159 7.42 -20.84 4.06
N TRP A 160 6.93 -19.96 4.92
CA TRP A 160 6.34 -18.68 4.54
C TRP A 160 7.33 -17.79 3.81
N THR A 161 8.56 -17.66 4.33
CA THR A 161 9.62 -16.87 3.69
C THR A 161 10.00 -17.47 2.33
N PHE A 162 10.06 -18.80 2.22
CA PHE A 162 10.32 -19.48 0.96
C PHE A 162 9.19 -19.23 -0.06
N VAL A 163 7.93 -19.38 0.36
CA VAL A 163 6.75 -19.14 -0.49
C VAL A 163 6.68 -17.67 -0.91
N ALA A 164 6.89 -16.74 0.02
CA ALA A 164 6.94 -15.30 -0.27
C ALA A 164 8.06 -14.95 -1.25
N ASN A 165 9.27 -15.48 -1.06
CA ASN A 165 10.37 -15.25 -1.98
C ASN A 165 10.14 -15.83 -3.39
N VAL A 166 9.38 -16.94 -3.50
CA VAL A 166 9.06 -17.56 -4.78
C VAL A 166 7.92 -16.84 -5.51
N ILE A 167 6.92 -16.36 -4.74
CA ILE A 167 5.72 -15.72 -5.31
C ILE A 167 5.94 -14.21 -5.47
N ASP A 168 6.64 -13.57 -4.55
CA ASP A 168 6.66 -12.13 -4.37
C ASP A 168 8.02 -11.49 -4.72
N GLU A 169 9.09 -12.29 -4.89
CA GLU A 169 10.47 -11.87 -5.26
C GLU A 169 10.98 -10.64 -4.48
N SER A 170 10.50 -10.40 -3.24
CA SER A 170 10.92 -9.25 -2.44
C SER A 170 12.27 -9.49 -1.77
N GLU A 171 13.30 -8.75 -2.17
CA GLU A 171 14.62 -8.75 -1.52
C GLU A 171 14.53 -8.30 -0.04
N TYR A 172 13.47 -7.55 0.34
CA TYR A 172 13.30 -6.93 1.67
C TYR A 172 12.37 -7.72 2.60
N MET A 173 11.76 -8.82 2.15
CA MET A 173 10.85 -9.61 2.97
C MET A 173 11.50 -10.12 4.26
N HIS A 174 12.82 -10.43 4.23
CA HIS A 174 13.57 -10.89 5.38
C HIS A 174 13.73 -9.79 6.47
N GLU A 175 13.87 -8.53 6.06
CA GLU A 175 13.90 -7.38 6.96
C GLU A 175 12.49 -7.09 7.48
N TRP A 176 11.50 -7.13 6.61
CA TRP A 176 10.09 -6.92 6.92
C TRP A 176 9.57 -7.80 8.04
N VAL A 177 9.88 -9.10 8.01
CA VAL A 177 9.41 -10.07 9.04
C VAL A 177 9.93 -9.74 10.44
N ARG A 178 11.08 -9.07 10.54
CA ARG A 178 11.73 -8.70 11.82
C ARG A 178 11.43 -7.28 12.27
N GLN A 179 10.79 -6.49 11.43
CA GLN A 179 10.53 -5.08 11.68
C GLN A 179 9.37 -4.90 12.66
N ASP A 180 9.53 -4.01 13.63
CA ASP A 180 8.41 -3.42 14.37
C ASP A 180 7.70 -2.39 13.48
N PHE A 181 6.82 -2.88 12.61
CA PHE A 181 6.15 -2.03 11.65
C PHE A 181 5.19 -1.00 12.29
N PRO A 182 4.43 -1.33 13.36
CA PRO A 182 3.68 -0.31 14.10
C PRO A 182 4.57 0.81 14.67
N GLY A 183 5.76 0.47 15.20
CA GLY A 183 6.76 1.45 15.63
C GLY A 183 7.24 2.34 14.48
N THR A 184 7.49 1.75 13.30
CA THR A 184 7.86 2.52 12.09
C THR A 184 6.75 3.48 11.65
N CYS A 185 5.48 3.10 11.76
CA CYS A 185 4.35 4.00 11.51
C CYS A 185 4.35 5.18 12.50
N LEU A 186 4.57 4.91 13.79
CA LEU A 186 4.60 5.94 14.82
C LEU A 186 5.78 6.92 14.61
N GLU A 187 6.96 6.43 14.26
CA GLU A 187 8.13 7.26 13.92
C GLU A 187 7.86 8.19 12.73
N ALA A 188 7.04 7.74 11.76
CA ALA A 188 6.59 8.57 10.64
C ALA A 188 5.41 9.51 10.99
N GLY A 189 4.99 9.54 12.26
CA GLY A 189 3.89 10.38 12.77
C GLY A 189 2.49 9.83 12.48
N LEU A 190 2.37 8.54 12.16
CA LEU A 190 1.10 7.85 12.01
C LEU A 190 0.74 7.09 13.29
N ASN A 191 -0.30 7.52 14.01
CA ASN A 191 -0.76 6.82 15.20
C ASN A 191 -1.60 5.60 14.82
N VAL A 192 -1.13 4.39 15.17
CA VAL A 192 -1.84 3.13 14.89
C VAL A 192 -2.98 2.96 15.88
N MET A 193 -4.20 3.21 15.45
CA MET A 193 -5.43 3.11 16.25
C MET A 193 -5.90 1.67 16.47
N SER A 194 -5.75 0.82 15.45
CA SER A 194 -6.14 -0.58 15.54
C SER A 194 -5.48 -1.43 14.45
N ILE A 195 -5.34 -2.73 14.74
CA ILE A 195 -4.80 -3.72 13.81
C ILE A 195 -5.81 -4.86 13.68
N HIS A 196 -6.16 -5.21 12.45
CA HIS A 196 -7.15 -6.22 12.13
C HIS A 196 -6.54 -7.29 11.21
N GLY A 197 -6.58 -8.56 11.63
CA GLY A 197 -6.25 -9.69 10.76
C GLY A 197 -7.30 -9.89 9.66
N THR A 198 -6.91 -10.49 8.55
CA THR A 198 -7.83 -10.85 7.46
C THR A 198 -8.33 -12.28 7.60
N THR A 199 -9.37 -12.66 6.82
CA THR A 199 -10.10 -13.91 6.93
C THR A 199 -9.22 -15.17 6.87
N PHE A 200 -8.09 -15.10 6.16
CA PHE A 200 -7.16 -16.23 6.03
C PHE A 200 -5.85 -16.03 6.83
N GLY A 201 -5.75 -14.97 7.66
CA GLY A 201 -4.54 -14.67 8.41
C GLY A 201 -3.31 -14.35 7.53
N LEU A 202 -3.53 -14.00 6.27
CA LEU A 202 -2.44 -13.72 5.32
C LEU A 202 -1.99 -12.26 5.37
N HIS A 203 -2.89 -11.35 5.76
CA HIS A 203 -2.64 -9.93 5.80
C HIS A 203 -3.18 -9.32 7.09
N ARG A 204 -2.59 -8.22 7.50
CA ARG A 204 -3.08 -7.33 8.56
C ARG A 204 -3.47 -5.99 7.92
N ILE A 205 -4.49 -5.36 8.50
CA ILE A 205 -4.96 -4.02 8.15
C ILE A 205 -4.70 -3.14 9.36
N LEU A 206 -3.85 -2.13 9.21
CA LEU A 206 -3.63 -1.10 10.21
C LEU A 206 -4.51 0.10 9.86
N ILE A 207 -5.20 0.61 10.87
CA ILE A 207 -5.94 1.87 10.82
C ILE A 207 -5.12 2.89 11.56
N CYS A 208 -4.71 3.95 10.88
CA CYS A 208 -3.88 4.99 11.45
C CYS A 208 -4.57 6.35 11.39
N ASP A 209 -4.37 7.16 12.44
CA ASP A 209 -4.73 8.58 12.48
C ASP A 209 -3.49 9.39 12.09
N PRO A 210 -3.57 10.24 11.04
CA PRO A 210 -2.46 11.07 10.62
C PRO A 210 -2.23 12.29 11.51
N ASN A 211 -3.18 12.65 12.40
CA ASN A 211 -3.17 13.92 13.12
C ASN A 211 -2.81 13.79 14.61
N GLN A 212 -2.98 12.60 15.20
CA GLN A 212 -2.66 12.38 16.61
C GLN A 212 -1.21 11.91 16.74
N VAL A 213 -0.33 12.82 17.07
CA VAL A 213 0.96 12.49 17.69
C VAL A 213 0.73 12.56 19.19
N GLU A 214 0.62 11.42 19.88
CA GLU A 214 0.67 11.43 21.35
C GLU A 214 2.02 12.00 21.76
N ALA A 215 1.95 13.09 22.55
CA ALA A 215 3.12 13.76 23.14
C ALA A 215 3.67 12.97 24.32
#